data_5c1b7c0b88a81b4ee3edbaba43a5deb0
#
_entry.id   5c1b7c0b88a81b4ee3edbaba43a5deb0
#
_cell.length_a   1.000
_cell.length_b   1.000
_cell.length_c   1.000
_cell.angle_alpha   90.00
_cell.angle_beta   90.00
_cell.angle_gamma   90.00
#
_symmetry.space_group_name_H-M   'P 1'
#
loop_
_entity.id
_entity.type
_entity.pdbx_description
1 polymer ?
#
loop_
_entity_poly.entity_id
_entity_poly.type
_entity_poly.pdbx_seq_one_letter_code
_entity_poly.pdbx_strand_id
1 'polypeptide(L)'
;EGRRGNSSVNRELAVLLGQLVWPLAIERAAVLSSAYGFRAHPAAGTTRFHSGLDLRALSGTPIHATADGTVVVSGTSGGYGNVVLIDHGSDLQSLYGHNRENLVQRGDHVRRGQIIALVGRTGNATGDHVHFELRWRGGTVDPSVVLPRLGARPAR
;
A
#
# COMPACT_ATOMS: atom_id res chain seq x y z
N GLU A 1 29.26 -18.89 8.82
CA GLU A 1 27.90 -19.14 9.37
C GLU A 1 26.83 -18.10 8.91
N GLY A 2 27.21 -17.01 8.25
CA GLY A 2 26.30 -15.94 7.83
C GLY A 2 25.50 -16.16 6.54
N ARG A 3 25.72 -17.22 5.79
CA ARG A 3 25.11 -17.41 4.46
C ARG A 3 23.80 -18.19 4.42
N ARG A 4 23.45 -18.94 5.46
CA ARG A 4 22.22 -19.76 5.46
C ARG A 4 20.97 -18.96 5.84
N GLY A 5 21.08 -17.93 6.67
CA GLY A 5 19.94 -17.08 7.05
C GLY A 5 19.41 -16.21 5.91
N ASN A 6 20.28 -15.81 4.99
CA ASN A 6 19.91 -14.89 3.91
C ASN A 6 19.14 -15.58 2.76
N SER A 7 19.34 -16.90 2.54
CA SER A 7 18.66 -17.62 1.47
C SER A 7 17.22 -18.00 1.81
N SER A 8 16.92 -18.30 3.08
CA SER A 8 15.54 -18.61 3.50
C SER A 8 14.66 -17.34 3.54
N VAL A 9 15.19 -16.25 4.08
CA VAL A 9 14.52 -14.95 4.07
C VAL A 9 14.23 -14.48 2.65
N ASN A 10 15.18 -14.66 1.74
CA ASN A 10 14.98 -14.30 0.33
C ASN A 10 13.91 -15.15 -0.36
N ARG A 11 13.79 -16.44 0.00
CA ARG A 11 12.74 -17.32 -0.54
C ARG A 11 11.37 -16.93 -0.02
N GLU A 12 11.24 -16.69 1.28
CA GLU A 12 9.97 -16.25 1.90
C GLU A 12 9.52 -14.90 1.31
N LEU A 13 10.44 -13.96 1.16
CA LEU A 13 10.15 -12.68 0.53
C LEU A 13 9.73 -12.86 -0.93
N ALA A 14 10.39 -13.71 -1.70
CA ALA A 14 10.03 -13.97 -3.10
C ALA A 14 8.63 -14.57 -3.23
N VAL A 15 8.26 -15.51 -2.36
CA VAL A 15 6.91 -16.09 -2.32
C VAL A 15 5.88 -15.00 -1.98
N LEU A 16 6.16 -14.19 -0.96
CA LEU A 16 5.29 -13.11 -0.53
C LEU A 16 5.08 -12.09 -1.65
N LEU A 17 6.14 -11.65 -2.32
CA LEU A 17 6.06 -10.69 -3.43
C LEU A 17 5.24 -11.24 -4.61
N GLY A 18 5.28 -12.54 -4.86
CA GLY A 18 4.47 -13.19 -5.89
C GLY A 18 2.98 -13.29 -5.56
N GLN A 19 2.60 -13.05 -4.30
CA GLN A 19 1.23 -13.13 -3.83
C GLN A 19 0.55 -11.77 -3.65
N LEU A 20 1.26 -10.66 -3.86
CA LEU A 20 0.70 -9.33 -3.66
C LEU A 20 -0.44 -9.06 -4.64
N VAL A 21 -1.50 -8.46 -4.11
CA VAL A 21 -2.62 -7.95 -4.92
C VAL A 21 -2.76 -6.44 -4.73
N TRP A 22 -3.35 -5.78 -5.70
CA TRP A 22 -3.62 -4.35 -5.59
C TRP A 22 -4.62 -4.07 -4.47
N PRO A 23 -4.48 -2.92 -3.76
CA PRO A 23 -5.38 -2.56 -2.67
C PRO A 23 -6.79 -2.18 -3.13
N LEU A 24 -6.98 -1.90 -4.41
CA LEU A 24 -8.28 -1.62 -5.02
C LEU A 24 -8.59 -2.68 -6.07
N ALA A 25 -9.88 -2.97 -6.26
CA ALA A 25 -10.34 -3.80 -7.39
C ALA A 25 -10.20 -3.01 -8.68
N ILE A 26 -9.13 -3.27 -9.43
CA ILE A 26 -8.65 -2.41 -10.52
C ILE A 26 -9.33 -2.66 -11.86
N GLU A 27 -10.32 -3.51 -11.95
CA GLU A 27 -10.86 -3.82 -13.27
C GLU A 27 -11.49 -2.61 -13.98
N ARG A 28 -11.85 -1.52 -13.28
CA ARG A 28 -12.51 -0.38 -13.96
C ARG A 28 -12.37 1.01 -13.33
N ALA A 29 -11.84 1.19 -12.13
CA ALA A 29 -12.06 2.45 -11.41
C ALA A 29 -10.84 3.05 -10.74
N ALA A 30 -9.75 2.34 -10.59
CA ALA A 30 -8.57 2.90 -9.98
C ALA A 30 -7.64 3.42 -11.07
N VAL A 31 -7.54 4.72 -11.14
CA VAL A 31 -6.57 5.38 -12.00
C VAL A 31 -5.38 5.77 -11.13
N LEU A 32 -4.18 5.35 -11.53
CA LEU A 32 -2.95 5.85 -10.94
C LEU A 32 -2.93 7.37 -11.12
N SER A 33 -3.14 8.12 -10.04
CA SER A 33 -3.12 9.58 -10.08
C SER A 33 -1.76 10.17 -9.77
N SER A 34 -0.90 9.40 -9.09
CA SER A 34 0.46 9.82 -8.78
C SER A 34 1.38 8.63 -8.54
N ALA A 35 2.51 8.62 -9.25
CA ALA A 35 3.50 7.54 -9.19
C ALA A 35 4.47 7.71 -8.01
N TYR A 36 5.13 6.61 -7.65
CA TYR A 36 6.24 6.58 -6.70
C TYR A 36 7.45 7.31 -7.28
N GLY A 37 8.19 7.98 -6.42
CA GLY A 37 9.47 8.58 -6.75
C GLY A 37 9.48 10.10 -6.70
N PHE A 38 10.54 10.69 -7.20
CA PHE A 38 10.68 12.14 -7.22
C PHE A 38 9.74 12.80 -8.22
N ARG A 39 9.09 13.88 -7.76
CA ARG A 39 8.19 14.70 -8.57
C ARG A 39 8.67 16.14 -8.57
N ALA A 40 8.70 16.74 -9.77
CA ALA A 40 8.89 18.17 -9.88
C ALA A 40 7.62 18.90 -9.41
N HIS A 41 7.79 19.91 -8.55
CA HIS A 41 6.75 20.86 -8.19
C HIS A 41 6.99 22.17 -8.96
N PRO A 42 6.40 22.35 -10.15
CA PRO A 42 6.71 23.48 -11.01
C PRO A 42 6.45 24.84 -10.34
N ALA A 43 5.39 24.93 -9.54
CA ALA A 43 4.98 26.16 -8.88
C ALA A 43 5.91 26.56 -7.72
N ALA A 44 6.65 25.63 -7.14
CA ALA A 44 7.55 25.89 -6.00
C ALA A 44 9.04 25.77 -6.35
N GLY A 45 9.39 25.38 -7.57
CA GLY A 45 10.77 25.13 -7.99
C GLY A 45 11.45 24.01 -7.21
N THR A 46 10.69 23.13 -6.55
CA THR A 46 11.19 22.06 -5.70
C THR A 46 10.84 20.68 -6.25
N THR A 47 11.69 19.70 -5.94
CA THR A 47 11.42 18.29 -6.20
C THR A 47 11.00 17.64 -4.91
N ARG A 48 9.85 16.93 -4.89
CA ARG A 48 9.39 16.15 -3.74
C ARG A 48 9.42 14.66 -4.04
N PHE A 49 9.82 13.89 -3.04
CA PHE A 49 9.77 12.44 -3.11
C PHE A 49 8.39 11.94 -2.68
N HIS A 50 7.75 11.14 -3.54
CA HIS A 50 6.50 10.47 -3.25
C HIS A 50 6.78 9.04 -2.82
N SER A 51 6.52 8.73 -1.55
CA SER A 51 6.88 7.45 -0.91
C SER A 51 5.97 6.28 -1.28
N GLY A 52 4.93 6.50 -2.06
CA GLY A 52 3.97 5.48 -2.45
C GLY A 52 3.30 5.80 -3.77
N LEU A 53 2.18 5.13 -4.01
CA LEU A 53 1.29 5.39 -5.14
C LEU A 53 0.00 6.01 -4.65
N ASP A 54 -0.54 6.97 -5.40
CA ASP A 54 -1.90 7.46 -5.18
C ASP A 54 -2.82 6.84 -6.23
N LEU A 55 -3.83 6.14 -5.76
CA LEU A 55 -4.83 5.47 -6.59
C LEU A 55 -6.18 6.15 -6.38
N ARG A 56 -6.69 6.80 -7.42
CA ARG A 56 -7.97 7.51 -7.37
C ARG A 56 -9.13 6.52 -7.40
N ALA A 57 -10.09 6.72 -6.51
CA ALA A 57 -11.35 5.99 -6.49
C ALA A 57 -12.40 6.83 -5.75
N LEU A 58 -13.68 6.52 -5.96
CA LEU A 58 -14.76 7.20 -5.26
C LEU A 58 -14.68 6.96 -3.75
N SER A 59 -15.04 7.98 -2.96
CA SER A 59 -15.17 7.86 -1.50
C SER A 59 -16.07 6.69 -1.14
N GLY A 60 -15.63 5.85 -0.19
CA GLY A 60 -16.34 4.65 0.22
C GLY A 60 -15.98 3.40 -0.57
N THR A 61 -15.16 3.49 -1.62
CA THR A 61 -14.66 2.31 -2.33
C THR A 61 -13.86 1.43 -1.35
N PRO A 62 -14.09 0.11 -1.33
CA PRO A 62 -13.33 -0.78 -0.44
C PRO A 62 -11.85 -0.82 -0.76
N ILE A 63 -11.03 -0.77 0.28
CA ILE A 63 -9.58 -0.99 0.22
C ILE A 63 -9.29 -2.39 0.74
N HIS A 64 -8.52 -3.16 -0.01
CA HIS A 64 -8.19 -4.55 0.29
C HIS A 64 -6.74 -4.69 0.76
N ALA A 65 -6.49 -5.59 1.69
CA ALA A 65 -5.14 -5.95 2.10
C ALA A 65 -4.37 -6.54 0.92
N THR A 66 -3.16 -6.06 0.69
CA THR A 66 -2.31 -6.50 -0.44
C THR A 66 -1.77 -7.92 -0.26
N ALA A 67 -1.69 -8.40 0.99
CA ALA A 67 -1.25 -9.75 1.36
C ALA A 67 -1.75 -10.08 2.77
N ASP A 68 -1.61 -11.34 3.17
CA ASP A 68 -1.85 -11.77 4.54
C ASP A 68 -0.94 -11.02 5.51
N GLY A 69 -1.41 -10.73 6.70
CA GLY A 69 -0.60 -10.08 7.71
C GLY A 69 -1.34 -9.74 8.99
N THR A 70 -0.67 -8.94 9.81
CA THR A 70 -1.20 -8.44 11.08
C THR A 70 -1.23 -6.93 11.06
N VAL A 71 -2.35 -6.35 11.46
CA VAL A 71 -2.49 -4.89 11.57
C VAL A 71 -1.63 -4.39 12.74
N VAL A 72 -0.67 -3.53 12.45
CA VAL A 72 0.22 -2.93 13.48
C VAL A 72 -0.13 -1.48 13.79
N VAL A 73 -0.80 -0.79 12.89
CA VAL A 73 -1.36 0.54 13.11
C VAL A 73 -2.75 0.60 12.48
N SER A 74 -3.72 1.11 13.24
CA SER A 74 -5.03 1.52 12.73
C SER A 74 -5.48 2.73 13.53
N GLY A 75 -5.48 3.90 12.90
CA GLY A 75 -5.79 5.15 13.58
C GLY A 75 -5.59 6.35 12.67
N THR A 76 -5.30 7.50 13.28
CA THR A 76 -5.04 8.76 12.59
C THR A 76 -3.59 9.16 12.79
N SER A 77 -2.87 9.50 11.74
CA SER A 77 -1.47 9.87 11.80
C SER A 77 -1.14 10.99 10.81
N GLY A 78 -0.92 12.18 11.31
CA GLY A 78 -0.41 13.33 10.58
C GLY A 78 -1.06 13.55 9.21
N GLY A 79 -0.23 13.73 8.20
CA GLY A 79 -0.66 13.94 6.83
C GLY A 79 -1.34 12.75 6.16
N TYR A 80 -1.15 11.54 6.67
CA TYR A 80 -1.84 10.34 6.17
C TYR A 80 -3.34 10.32 6.49
N GLY A 81 -3.79 11.08 7.49
CA GLY A 81 -5.16 10.99 7.98
C GLY A 81 -5.44 9.64 8.61
N ASN A 82 -6.60 9.07 8.35
CA ASN A 82 -6.90 7.70 8.77
C ASN A 82 -6.01 6.73 7.99
N VAL A 83 -5.29 5.88 8.71
CA VAL A 83 -4.24 5.02 8.14
C VAL A 83 -4.29 3.62 8.74
N VAL A 84 -4.05 2.63 7.90
CA VAL A 84 -3.82 1.24 8.29
C VAL A 84 -2.42 0.83 7.83
N LEU A 85 -1.66 0.24 8.72
CA LEU A 85 -0.34 -0.36 8.44
C LEU A 85 -0.39 -1.84 8.77
N ILE A 86 -0.01 -2.68 7.83
CA ILE A 86 -0.03 -4.14 7.96
C ILE A 86 1.40 -4.67 7.87
N ASP A 87 1.78 -5.53 8.80
CA ASP A 87 3.02 -6.29 8.77
C ASP A 87 2.75 -7.66 8.13
N HIS A 88 3.45 -7.93 7.02
CA HIS A 88 3.30 -9.17 6.26
C HIS A 88 4.36 -10.23 6.62
N GLY A 89 5.29 -9.92 7.52
CA GLY A 89 6.48 -10.73 7.73
C GLY A 89 7.57 -10.43 6.69
N SER A 90 8.73 -11.07 6.83
CA SER A 90 9.90 -10.88 5.93
C SER A 90 10.33 -9.42 5.78
N ASP A 91 10.13 -8.61 6.82
CA ASP A 91 10.41 -7.15 6.87
C ASP A 91 9.59 -6.32 5.88
N LEU A 92 8.49 -6.87 5.36
CA LEU A 92 7.59 -6.17 4.42
C LEU A 92 6.34 -5.68 5.13
N GLN A 93 6.02 -4.41 4.93
CA GLN A 93 4.81 -3.77 5.44
C GLN A 93 4.07 -3.06 4.30
N SER A 94 2.76 -2.91 4.42
CA SER A 94 1.95 -2.10 3.53
C SER A 94 1.17 -1.05 4.31
N LEU A 95 1.04 0.14 3.73
CA LEU A 95 0.36 1.28 4.32
C LEU A 95 -0.74 1.78 3.40
N TYR A 96 -1.91 2.10 3.97
CA TYR A 96 -3.10 2.58 3.27
C TYR A 96 -3.57 3.85 3.97
N GLY A 97 -3.40 5.00 3.31
CA GLY A 97 -3.65 6.32 3.90
C GLY A 97 -4.82 7.07 3.27
N HIS A 98 -5.21 8.15 3.92
CA HIS A 98 -6.34 9.03 3.60
C HIS A 98 -7.70 8.34 3.67
N ASN A 99 -7.80 7.25 4.45
CA ASN A 99 -9.02 6.46 4.55
C ASN A 99 -10.16 7.30 5.12
N ARG A 100 -11.35 7.12 4.55
CA ARG A 100 -12.57 7.63 5.14
C ARG A 100 -12.85 6.95 6.49
N GLU A 101 -12.63 5.63 6.54
CA GLU A 101 -12.85 4.80 7.70
C GLU A 101 -11.91 3.60 7.66
N ASN A 102 -11.32 3.28 8.81
CA ASN A 102 -10.59 2.04 9.02
C ASN A 102 -11.56 0.98 9.54
N LEU A 103 -11.58 -0.20 8.93
CA LEU A 103 -12.51 -1.30 9.28
C LEU A 103 -11.84 -2.40 10.09
N VAL A 104 -10.56 -2.27 10.36
CA VAL A 104 -9.77 -3.21 11.17
C VAL A 104 -9.08 -2.48 12.30
N GLN A 105 -8.65 -3.23 13.33
CA GLN A 105 -7.99 -2.72 14.51
C GLN A 105 -6.58 -3.29 14.63
N ARG A 106 -5.71 -2.56 15.34
CA ARG A 106 -4.39 -3.06 15.70
C ARG A 106 -4.50 -4.44 16.36
N GLY A 107 -3.68 -5.37 15.89
CA GLY A 107 -3.67 -6.75 16.35
C GLY A 107 -4.51 -7.71 15.52
N ASP A 108 -5.38 -7.20 14.66
CA ASP A 108 -6.18 -8.06 13.79
C ASP A 108 -5.29 -8.79 12.77
N HIS A 109 -5.58 -10.06 12.56
CA HIS A 109 -5.01 -10.83 11.46
C HIS A 109 -5.90 -10.65 10.24
N VAL A 110 -5.31 -10.29 9.12
CA VAL A 110 -6.00 -10.06 7.85
C VAL A 110 -5.49 -11.01 6.78
N ARG A 111 -6.35 -11.32 5.83
CA ARG A 111 -6.02 -12.13 4.66
C ARG A 111 -5.88 -11.25 3.44
N ARG A 112 -5.05 -11.67 2.50
CA ARG A 112 -4.94 -11.06 1.18
C ARG A 112 -6.34 -10.87 0.57
N GLY A 113 -6.63 -9.66 0.10
CA GLY A 113 -7.93 -9.33 -0.49
C GLY A 113 -9.02 -8.99 0.50
N GLN A 114 -8.79 -9.12 1.82
CA GLN A 114 -9.76 -8.73 2.83
C GLN A 114 -9.97 -7.22 2.81
N ILE A 115 -11.22 -6.77 2.92
CA ILE A 115 -11.55 -5.35 3.05
C ILE A 115 -11.09 -4.85 4.41
N ILE A 116 -10.26 -3.80 4.42
CA ILE A 116 -9.63 -3.26 5.63
C ILE A 116 -9.97 -1.80 5.90
N ALA A 117 -10.41 -1.06 4.89
CA ALA A 117 -10.71 0.36 4.99
C ALA A 117 -11.57 0.80 3.80
N LEU A 118 -12.01 2.05 3.83
CA LEU A 118 -12.74 2.68 2.75
C LEU A 118 -11.98 3.92 2.26
N VAL A 119 -11.96 4.13 0.94
CA VAL A 119 -11.34 5.29 0.31
C VAL A 119 -11.97 6.58 0.80
N GLY A 120 -11.14 7.58 1.06
CA GLY A 120 -11.57 8.91 1.46
C GLY A 120 -10.56 9.99 1.06
N ARG A 121 -10.55 11.07 1.85
CA ARG A 121 -9.65 12.21 1.67
C ARG A 121 -9.18 12.81 2.98
N THR A 122 -9.11 12.02 4.06
CA THR A 122 -8.63 12.49 5.36
C THR A 122 -7.14 12.84 5.31
N GLY A 123 -6.69 13.68 6.22
CA GLY A 123 -5.30 14.17 6.23
C GLY A 123 -5.02 15.17 5.11
N ASN A 124 -3.82 15.13 4.56
CA ASN A 124 -3.35 16.05 3.51
C ASN A 124 -3.71 15.56 2.11
N ALA A 125 -4.99 15.33 1.85
CA ALA A 125 -5.49 14.90 0.56
C ALA A 125 -6.34 15.99 -0.08
N THR A 126 -6.18 16.20 -1.39
CA THR A 126 -6.95 17.17 -2.18
C THR A 126 -8.10 16.54 -2.95
N GLY A 127 -8.20 15.22 -2.95
CA GLY A 127 -9.25 14.46 -3.61
C GLY A 127 -9.34 13.05 -3.07
N ASP A 128 -10.37 12.33 -3.48
CA ASP A 128 -10.61 10.95 -3.04
C ASP A 128 -9.59 10.00 -3.69
N HIS A 129 -8.75 9.40 -2.87
CA HIS A 129 -7.76 8.42 -3.31
C HIS A 129 -7.24 7.61 -2.12
N VAL A 130 -6.64 6.46 -2.38
CA VAL A 130 -5.81 5.77 -1.41
C VAL A 130 -4.35 6.08 -1.70
N HIS A 131 -3.62 6.49 -0.66
CA HIS A 131 -2.16 6.55 -0.67
C HIS A 131 -1.64 5.20 -0.21
N PHE A 132 -0.96 4.47 -1.09
CA PHE A 132 -0.50 3.11 -0.87
C PHE A 132 1.02 3.05 -0.87
N GLU A 133 1.60 2.54 0.23
CA GLU A 133 3.03 2.32 0.35
C GLU A 133 3.35 0.85 0.57
N LEU A 134 4.46 0.41 0.01
CA LEU A 134 5.18 -0.78 0.45
C LEU A 134 6.46 -0.35 1.15
N ARG A 135 6.72 -0.92 2.31
CA ARG A 135 7.91 -0.67 3.12
C ARG A 135 8.66 -1.98 3.33
N TRP A 136 9.94 -1.95 3.03
CA TRP A 136 10.82 -3.08 3.25
C TRP A 136 12.05 -2.65 4.03
N ARG A 137 12.30 -3.30 5.16
CA ARG A 137 13.41 -2.99 6.07
C ARG A 137 13.47 -1.50 6.43
N GLY A 138 12.32 -0.90 6.71
CA GLY A 138 12.21 0.48 7.12
C GLY A 138 12.24 1.51 5.99
N GLY A 139 12.54 1.12 4.76
CA GLY A 139 12.51 2.00 3.58
C GLY A 139 11.27 1.75 2.72
N THR A 140 10.88 2.74 1.92
CA THR A 140 9.81 2.57 0.95
C THR A 140 10.35 1.99 -0.35
N VAL A 141 9.52 1.21 -1.04
CA VAL A 141 9.83 0.66 -2.36
C VAL A 141 8.70 0.99 -3.33
N ASP A 142 9.03 1.05 -4.63
CA ASP A 142 8.03 1.32 -5.65
C ASP A 142 7.06 0.14 -5.78
N PRO A 143 5.78 0.30 -5.40
CA PRO A 143 4.82 -0.80 -5.49
C PRO A 143 4.59 -1.30 -6.92
N SER A 144 4.75 -0.45 -7.92
CA SER A 144 4.51 -0.82 -9.32
C SER A 144 5.51 -1.83 -9.87
N VAL A 145 6.66 -1.96 -9.21
CA VAL A 145 7.70 -2.93 -9.61
C VAL A 145 7.33 -4.36 -9.21
N VAL A 146 6.60 -4.52 -8.10
CA VAL A 146 6.32 -5.83 -7.50
C VAL A 146 4.87 -6.27 -7.63
N LEU A 147 3.95 -5.34 -7.86
CA LEU A 147 2.54 -5.63 -8.08
C LEU A 147 2.28 -6.03 -9.54
N PRO A 148 1.21 -6.82 -9.81
CA PRO A 148 0.83 -7.14 -11.18
C PRO A 148 0.62 -5.87 -12.01
N ARG A 149 0.93 -5.93 -13.30
CA ARG A 149 0.66 -4.79 -14.20
C ARG A 149 -0.82 -4.43 -14.16
N LEU A 150 -1.11 -3.13 -14.09
CA LEU A 150 -2.47 -2.61 -14.22
C LEU A 150 -3.05 -3.06 -15.55
N GLY A 151 -4.24 -3.69 -15.52
CA GLY A 151 -4.87 -4.26 -16.71
C GLY A 151 -4.41 -5.66 -17.10
N ALA A 152 -3.43 -6.25 -16.41
CA ALA A 152 -3.09 -7.65 -16.59
C ALA A 152 -4.20 -8.54 -16.00
N ARG A 153 -4.64 -9.55 -16.76
CA ARG A 153 -5.55 -10.56 -16.21
C ARG A 153 -4.82 -11.32 -15.09
N PRO A 154 -5.50 -11.56 -13.95
CA PRO A 154 -4.91 -12.42 -12.94
C PRO A 154 -4.59 -13.79 -13.55
N ALA A 155 -3.44 -14.34 -13.17
CA ALA A 155 -3.08 -15.71 -13.54
C ALA A 155 -4.16 -16.67 -13.03
N ARG A 156 -4.64 -17.51 -13.92
CA ARG A 156 -5.62 -18.56 -13.58
C ARG A 156 -4.98 -19.63 -12.71
#